data_bb3f1f393a6a7017b178e8d18f83e73b
#
_entry.id   bb3f1f393a6a7017b178e8d18f83e73b
#
_cell.length_a   1.000
_cell.length_b   1.000
_cell.length_c   1.000
_cell.angle_alpha   90.00
_cell.angle_beta   90.00
_cell.angle_gamma   90.00
#
_symmetry.space_group_name_H-M   'P 1'
#
loop_
_entity.id
_entity.type
_entity.pdbx_description
1 polymer ?
#
loop_
_entity_poly.entity_id
_entity_poly.type
_entity_poly.pdbx_seq_one_letter_code
_entity_poly.pdbx_strand_id
1 'polypeptide(L)'
;MHRFIYNGKSSRDFGLVLSGEDTWRKAVPDLERKQIPGRNGDLVLSNQRYNNVKLSYHAGITHDFAQNYTALSNFLLSSPGYHRLEDSYHPEYYRMALLEGDLEPKLTPYHREGEIDLTFSCMPQMYLKSGEQQKLFTQGGSINNPTLYVARPLLRVYGIGKFAINDDVVARPKA
;
A
#
# COMPACT_ATOMS: atom_id res chain seq x y z
N MET A 1 1.51 11.89 -17.36
CA MET A 1 2.18 10.59 -17.52
C MET A 1 2.20 9.89 -16.16
N HIS A 2 1.63 8.68 -16.07
CA HIS A 2 1.48 7.96 -14.81
C HIS A 2 2.80 7.45 -14.27
N ARG A 3 2.88 7.32 -12.95
CA ARG A 3 4.06 6.81 -12.24
C ARG A 3 3.66 6.15 -10.93
N PHE A 4 4.52 5.28 -10.42
CA PHE A 4 4.51 4.89 -9.03
C PHE A 4 5.81 5.35 -8.33
N ILE A 5 5.77 5.41 -7.01
CA ILE A 5 6.94 5.57 -6.14
C ILE A 5 6.94 4.37 -5.20
N TYR A 6 7.99 3.57 -5.23
CA TYR A 6 8.17 2.41 -4.38
C TYR A 6 9.45 2.56 -3.58
N ASN A 7 9.37 2.38 -2.27
CA ASN A 7 10.51 2.55 -1.35
C ASN A 7 11.32 3.82 -1.61
N GLY A 8 10.64 4.94 -1.86
CA GLY A 8 11.21 6.26 -2.09
C GLY A 8 11.76 6.54 -3.50
N LYS A 9 11.79 5.55 -4.40
CA LYS A 9 12.23 5.75 -5.80
C LYS A 9 11.05 5.76 -6.76
N SER A 10 11.11 6.66 -7.73
CA SER A 10 10.10 6.78 -8.77
C SER A 10 10.33 5.77 -9.89
N SER A 11 9.25 5.23 -10.46
CA SER A 11 9.33 4.42 -11.68
C SER A 11 10.00 5.15 -12.84
N ARG A 12 9.95 6.47 -12.86
CA ARG A 12 10.61 7.31 -13.88
C ARG A 12 12.14 7.29 -13.79
N ASP A 13 12.69 7.05 -12.59
CA ASP A 13 14.14 6.96 -12.38
C ASP A 13 14.76 5.76 -13.12
N PHE A 14 13.89 4.83 -13.53
CA PHE A 14 14.24 3.64 -14.32
C PHE A 14 13.72 3.70 -15.77
N GLY A 15 13.32 4.87 -16.24
CA GLY A 15 12.80 5.05 -17.60
C GLY A 15 11.46 4.39 -17.88
N LEU A 16 10.66 4.05 -16.83
CA LEU A 16 9.37 3.39 -17.00
C LEU A 16 8.27 4.36 -17.43
N VAL A 17 7.54 3.96 -18.45
CA VAL A 17 6.25 4.53 -18.88
C VAL A 17 5.16 3.56 -18.45
N LEU A 18 4.23 4.01 -17.61
CA LEU A 18 3.22 3.15 -17.01
C LEU A 18 1.86 3.25 -17.68
N SER A 19 1.21 2.09 -17.82
CA SER A 19 -0.21 1.90 -17.96
C SER A 19 -0.71 1.09 -16.75
N GLY A 20 -1.72 1.59 -16.02
CA GLY A 20 -2.21 0.96 -14.78
C GLY A 20 -3.68 0.60 -14.90
N GLU A 21 -3.98 -0.57 -15.41
CA GLU A 21 -5.36 -1.03 -15.55
C GLU A 21 -5.92 -1.57 -14.22
N ASP A 22 -5.11 -2.24 -13.42
CA ASP A 22 -5.52 -2.98 -12.21
C ASP A 22 -5.29 -2.23 -10.89
N THR A 23 -5.18 -0.91 -10.90
CA THR A 23 -4.86 -0.11 -9.69
C THR A 23 -6.08 0.16 -8.80
N TRP A 24 -7.30 -0.09 -9.29
CA TRP A 24 -8.56 0.20 -8.58
C TRP A 24 -9.09 -0.94 -7.71
N ARG A 25 -8.37 -2.04 -7.62
CA ARG A 25 -8.77 -3.21 -6.82
C ARG A 25 -8.88 -2.85 -5.34
N LYS A 26 -9.91 -3.42 -4.70
CA LYS A 26 -10.18 -3.27 -3.26
C LYS A 26 -9.97 -4.59 -2.54
N ALA A 27 -9.61 -4.48 -1.26
CA ALA A 27 -9.49 -5.65 -0.40
C ALA A 27 -10.85 -6.32 -0.18
N VAL A 28 -10.85 -7.63 -0.23
CA VAL A 28 -12.03 -8.44 0.07
C VAL A 28 -11.85 -9.14 1.43
N PRO A 29 -12.92 -9.33 2.21
CA PRO A 29 -12.86 -10.10 3.44
C PRO A 29 -12.38 -11.52 3.19
N ASP A 30 -11.60 -12.05 4.13
CA ASP A 30 -11.19 -13.45 4.14
C ASP A 30 -12.30 -14.30 4.74
N LEU A 31 -13.02 -15.03 3.86
CA LEU A 31 -14.18 -15.82 4.20
C LEU A 31 -13.98 -17.28 3.83
N GLU A 32 -14.21 -18.16 4.77
CA GLU A 32 -14.27 -19.61 4.54
C GLU A 32 -15.72 -20.01 4.29
N ARG A 33 -15.97 -20.81 3.24
CA ARG A 33 -17.30 -21.33 2.91
C ARG A 33 -17.30 -22.84 3.13
N LYS A 34 -18.27 -23.33 3.91
CA LYS A 34 -18.46 -24.76 4.17
C LYS A 34 -19.84 -25.22 3.73
N GLN A 35 -19.87 -26.21 2.90
CA GLN A 35 -21.11 -26.90 2.52
C GLN A 35 -21.56 -27.80 3.66
N ILE A 36 -22.83 -27.74 4.02
CA ILE A 36 -23.45 -28.60 5.03
C ILE A 36 -24.43 -29.52 4.31
N PRO A 37 -24.25 -30.86 4.37
CA PRO A 37 -25.17 -31.79 3.75
C PRO A 37 -26.61 -31.56 4.24
N GLY A 38 -27.57 -31.54 3.31
CA GLY A 38 -28.98 -31.33 3.61
C GLY A 38 -29.41 -29.89 3.87
N ARG A 39 -28.52 -28.91 3.74
CA ARG A 39 -28.81 -27.49 3.86
C ARG A 39 -28.60 -26.77 2.53
N ASN A 40 -29.55 -25.93 2.15
CA ASN A 40 -29.38 -25.02 1.02
C ASN A 40 -28.51 -23.82 1.45
N GLY A 41 -27.49 -23.53 0.63
CA GLY A 41 -26.52 -22.44 0.86
C GLY A 41 -25.37 -22.85 1.79
N ASP A 42 -24.23 -22.17 1.62
CA ASP A 42 -23.03 -22.41 2.38
C ASP A 42 -23.05 -21.75 3.75
N LEU A 43 -22.38 -22.36 4.73
CA LEU A 43 -22.01 -21.68 5.96
C LEU A 43 -20.80 -20.77 5.67
N VAL A 44 -20.92 -19.49 5.98
CA VAL A 44 -19.83 -18.51 5.80
C VAL A 44 -19.21 -18.21 7.16
N LEU A 45 -17.93 -18.50 7.28
CA LEU A 45 -17.10 -18.17 8.44
C LEU A 45 -16.17 -17.03 8.10
N SER A 46 -16.14 -15.99 8.92
CA SER A 46 -15.26 -14.85 8.74
C SER A 46 -13.99 -15.02 9.55
N ASN A 47 -12.82 -14.90 8.90
CA ASN A 47 -11.52 -14.88 9.57
C ASN A 47 -11.18 -13.51 10.18
N GLN A 48 -12.13 -12.57 10.19
CA GLN A 48 -12.01 -11.21 10.75
C GLN A 48 -10.82 -10.42 10.21
N ARG A 49 -10.37 -10.75 9.01
CA ARG A 49 -9.30 -10.05 8.30
C ARG A 49 -9.66 -9.84 6.83
N TYR A 50 -8.90 -9.00 6.15
CA TYR A 50 -8.96 -8.80 4.71
C TYR A 50 -7.76 -9.43 4.03
N ASN A 51 -7.95 -9.92 2.83
CA ASN A 51 -6.87 -10.42 1.99
C ASN A 51 -6.04 -9.28 1.40
N ASN A 52 -4.78 -9.57 1.09
CA ASN A 52 -3.94 -8.65 0.33
C ASN A 52 -4.56 -8.36 -1.04
N VAL A 53 -4.24 -7.18 -1.56
CA VAL A 53 -4.68 -6.71 -2.88
C VAL A 53 -3.51 -6.79 -3.84
N LYS A 54 -3.69 -7.46 -4.98
CA LYS A 54 -2.70 -7.44 -6.06
C LYS A 54 -2.93 -6.23 -6.94
N LEU A 55 -1.91 -5.39 -7.09
CA LEU A 55 -1.87 -4.28 -8.03
C LEU A 55 -0.85 -4.58 -9.12
N SER A 56 -1.26 -4.49 -10.36
CA SER A 56 -0.38 -4.73 -11.51
C SER A 56 -0.21 -3.45 -12.31
N TYR A 57 1.04 -3.16 -12.66
CA TYR A 57 1.42 -2.06 -13.53
C TYR A 57 2.07 -2.63 -14.77
N HIS A 58 1.45 -2.39 -15.90
CA HIS A 58 2.10 -2.64 -17.18
C HIS A 58 3.02 -1.48 -17.51
N ALA A 59 4.29 -1.75 -17.75
CA ALA A 59 5.31 -0.73 -17.94
C ALA A 59 6.13 -0.99 -19.21
N GLY A 60 6.37 0.07 -19.98
CA GLY A 60 7.32 0.07 -21.08
C GLY A 60 8.63 0.76 -20.70
N ILE A 61 9.77 0.21 -21.14
CA ILE A 61 11.08 0.84 -21.12
C ILE A 61 11.42 1.19 -22.57
N THR A 62 11.46 2.49 -22.88
CA THR A 62 11.54 2.99 -24.26
C THR A 62 12.96 3.35 -24.71
N HIS A 63 13.95 3.29 -23.84
CA HIS A 63 15.34 3.57 -24.12
C HIS A 63 16.26 2.88 -23.12
N ASP A 64 17.49 2.59 -23.53
CA ASP A 64 18.53 2.00 -22.69
C ASP A 64 18.05 0.80 -21.86
N PHE A 65 17.28 -0.08 -22.50
CA PHE A 65 16.53 -1.15 -21.85
C PHE A 65 17.40 -1.96 -20.88
N ALA A 66 18.56 -2.44 -21.31
CA ALA A 66 19.40 -3.31 -20.49
C ALA A 66 19.88 -2.62 -19.20
N GLN A 67 20.25 -1.35 -19.28
CA GLN A 67 20.71 -0.57 -18.13
C GLN A 67 19.55 -0.28 -17.17
N ASN A 68 18.44 0.22 -17.70
CA ASN A 68 17.25 0.58 -16.92
C ASN A 68 16.61 -0.64 -16.26
N TYR A 69 16.51 -1.75 -16.99
CA TYR A 69 15.99 -3.00 -16.46
C TYR A 69 16.88 -3.58 -15.36
N THR A 70 18.20 -3.58 -15.55
CA THR A 70 19.16 -4.04 -14.53
C THR A 70 19.08 -3.18 -13.27
N ALA A 71 19.00 -1.87 -13.40
CA ALA A 71 18.86 -0.96 -12.27
C ALA A 71 17.51 -1.18 -11.53
N LEU A 72 16.42 -1.35 -12.28
CA LEU A 72 15.09 -1.63 -11.74
C LEU A 72 15.06 -2.96 -10.98
N SER A 73 15.53 -4.05 -11.61
CA SER A 73 15.52 -5.39 -11.02
C SER A 73 16.36 -5.45 -9.75
N ASN A 74 17.59 -4.89 -9.78
CA ASN A 74 18.43 -4.79 -8.59
C ASN A 74 17.75 -4.01 -7.46
N PHE A 75 17.10 -2.91 -7.78
CA PHE A 75 16.38 -2.12 -6.78
C PHE A 75 15.20 -2.88 -6.19
N LEU A 76 14.35 -3.48 -7.02
CA LEU A 76 13.15 -4.19 -6.56
C LEU A 76 13.49 -5.44 -5.74
N LEU A 77 14.54 -6.17 -6.12
CA LEU A 77 14.95 -7.42 -5.48
C LEU A 77 15.86 -7.21 -4.25
N SER A 78 16.48 -6.03 -4.10
CA SER A 78 17.42 -5.76 -3.00
C SER A 78 16.74 -5.58 -1.63
N SER A 79 15.44 -5.31 -1.60
CA SER A 79 14.72 -4.97 -0.37
C SER A 79 13.53 -5.90 -0.18
N PRO A 80 13.71 -7.04 0.48
CA PRO A 80 12.59 -7.94 0.79
C PRO A 80 11.66 -7.31 1.82
N GLY A 81 10.35 -7.58 1.70
CA GLY A 81 9.34 -7.14 2.64
C GLY A 81 8.44 -6.02 2.11
N TYR A 82 7.61 -5.50 3.00
CA TYR A 82 6.65 -4.47 2.65
C TYR A 82 7.29 -3.08 2.68
N HIS A 83 7.18 -2.38 1.57
CA HIS A 83 7.61 -0.99 1.43
C HIS A 83 6.46 -0.11 0.99
N ARG A 84 6.60 1.18 1.20
CA ARG A 84 5.64 2.19 0.80
C ARG A 84 5.52 2.25 -0.72
N LEU A 85 4.30 2.08 -1.22
CA LEU A 85 3.92 2.22 -2.61
C LEU A 85 2.92 3.36 -2.75
N GLU A 86 3.25 4.31 -3.58
CA GLU A 86 2.39 5.43 -3.98
C GLU A 86 2.20 5.39 -5.49
N ASP A 87 1.05 5.77 -5.98
CA ASP A 87 0.80 5.89 -7.40
C ASP A 87 0.08 7.19 -7.77
N SER A 88 0.18 7.56 -9.03
CA SER A 88 -0.47 8.75 -9.54
C SER A 88 -1.97 8.60 -9.81
N TYR A 89 -2.50 7.38 -9.71
CA TYR A 89 -3.93 7.11 -9.83
C TYR A 89 -4.67 7.42 -8.54
N HIS A 90 -3.96 7.30 -7.39
CA HIS A 90 -4.47 7.58 -6.04
C HIS A 90 -3.51 8.52 -5.29
N PRO A 91 -3.37 9.78 -5.72
CA PRO A 91 -2.29 10.66 -5.25
C PRO A 91 -2.34 10.99 -3.75
N GLU A 92 -3.52 10.88 -3.14
CA GLU A 92 -3.72 11.16 -1.71
C GLU A 92 -3.41 9.98 -0.78
N TYR A 93 -3.21 8.79 -1.37
CA TYR A 93 -3.04 7.55 -0.60
C TYR A 93 -1.68 6.92 -0.86
N TYR A 94 -1.29 6.05 0.07
CA TYR A 94 -0.24 5.06 -0.13
C TYR A 94 -0.66 3.71 0.44
N ARG A 95 0.05 2.67 0.05
CA ARG A 95 -0.09 1.31 0.55
C ARG A 95 1.25 0.77 0.99
N MET A 96 1.24 -0.23 1.87
CA MET A 96 2.39 -1.06 2.13
C MET A 96 2.33 -2.25 1.17
N ALA A 97 3.35 -2.41 0.36
CA ALA A 97 3.39 -3.36 -0.74
C ALA A 97 4.73 -4.10 -0.80
N LEU A 98 4.70 -5.32 -1.28
CA LEU A 98 5.90 -6.06 -1.66
C LEU A 98 5.78 -6.50 -3.12
N LEU A 99 6.90 -6.61 -3.81
CA LEU A 99 6.93 -7.16 -5.16
C LEU A 99 6.54 -8.65 -5.11
N GLU A 100 5.64 -9.07 -6.00
CA GLU A 100 5.19 -10.45 -6.12
C GLU A 100 5.36 -10.93 -7.56
N GLY A 101 5.88 -12.13 -7.73
CA GLY A 101 6.09 -12.75 -9.04
C GLY A 101 7.47 -12.47 -9.62
N ASP A 102 7.66 -12.98 -10.82
CA ASP A 102 8.91 -12.89 -11.55
C ASP A 102 8.98 -11.59 -12.37
N LEU A 103 10.19 -11.12 -12.60
CA LEU A 103 10.45 -9.97 -13.46
C LEU A 103 10.80 -10.49 -14.87
N GLU A 104 9.79 -10.77 -15.67
CA GLU A 104 9.97 -11.27 -17.03
C GLU A 104 9.67 -10.17 -18.07
N PRO A 105 10.69 -9.55 -18.67
CA PRO A 105 10.47 -8.55 -19.70
C PRO A 105 10.16 -9.20 -21.06
N LYS A 106 9.24 -8.58 -21.80
CA LYS A 106 8.97 -8.86 -23.19
C LYS A 106 9.77 -7.89 -24.05
N LEU A 107 10.81 -8.39 -24.74
CA LEU A 107 11.70 -7.57 -25.53
C LEU A 107 11.16 -7.36 -26.95
N THR A 108 11.32 -6.14 -27.46
CA THR A 108 11.13 -5.85 -28.88
C THR A 108 12.31 -6.37 -29.71
N PRO A 109 12.14 -6.58 -31.03
CA PRO A 109 13.25 -6.85 -31.93
C PRO A 109 14.38 -5.81 -31.73
N TYR A 110 15.62 -6.27 -31.69
CA TYR A 110 16.84 -5.47 -31.43
C TYR A 110 17.08 -5.07 -29.96
N HIS A 111 16.26 -5.52 -28.99
CA HIS A 111 16.49 -5.35 -27.55
C HIS A 111 16.71 -3.89 -27.07
N ARG A 112 16.17 -2.91 -27.80
CA ARG A 112 16.28 -1.49 -27.42
C ARG A 112 15.18 -1.05 -26.47
N GLU A 113 14.04 -1.69 -26.60
CA GLU A 113 12.82 -1.42 -25.83
C GLU A 113 12.24 -2.72 -25.31
N GLY A 114 11.41 -2.64 -24.30
CA GLY A 114 10.71 -3.80 -23.78
C GLY A 114 9.57 -3.41 -22.84
N GLU A 115 8.71 -4.35 -22.60
CA GLU A 115 7.56 -4.24 -21.69
C GLU A 115 7.77 -5.18 -20.51
N ILE A 116 7.26 -4.78 -19.36
CA ILE A 116 7.30 -5.58 -18.14
C ILE A 116 6.02 -5.39 -17.33
N ASP A 117 5.52 -6.48 -16.79
CA ASP A 117 4.40 -6.47 -15.85
C ASP A 117 4.95 -6.53 -14.41
N LEU A 118 4.68 -5.49 -13.64
CA LEU A 118 5.10 -5.39 -12.25
C LEU A 118 3.88 -5.62 -11.35
N THR A 119 3.88 -6.72 -10.61
CA THR A 119 2.81 -7.05 -9.67
C THR A 119 3.26 -6.84 -8.23
N PHE A 120 2.46 -6.09 -7.47
CA PHE A 120 2.68 -5.84 -6.06
C PHE A 120 1.55 -6.43 -5.23
N SER A 121 1.92 -7.21 -4.21
CA SER A 121 1.01 -7.66 -3.16
C SER A 121 0.95 -6.58 -2.09
N CYS A 122 -0.18 -5.90 -2.01
CA CYS A 122 -0.40 -4.78 -1.10
C CYS A 122 -1.19 -5.23 0.13
N MET A 123 -0.82 -4.71 1.30
CA MET A 123 -1.69 -4.80 2.47
C MET A 123 -3.07 -4.22 2.16
N PRO A 124 -4.14 -4.72 2.79
CA PRO A 124 -5.50 -4.30 2.48
C PRO A 124 -5.79 -2.83 2.78
N GLN A 125 -5.04 -2.24 3.73
CA GLN A 125 -5.23 -0.86 4.15
C GLN A 125 -4.65 0.12 3.13
N MET A 126 -5.38 1.19 2.89
CA MET A 126 -4.88 2.41 2.25
C MET A 126 -4.70 3.48 3.31
N TYR A 127 -3.55 4.12 3.30
CA TYR A 127 -3.21 5.17 4.25
C TYR A 127 -3.31 6.54 3.57
N LEU A 128 -3.96 7.49 4.23
CA LEU A 128 -4.00 8.88 3.79
C LEU A 128 -2.65 9.55 4.08
N LYS A 129 -2.05 10.18 3.08
CA LYS A 129 -0.82 10.97 3.26
C LYS A 129 -1.03 12.14 4.22
N SER A 130 -2.21 12.75 4.19
CA SER A 130 -2.58 13.82 5.13
C SER A 130 -2.62 13.35 6.60
N GLY A 131 -2.83 12.04 6.82
CA GLY A 131 -2.81 11.44 8.17
C GLY A 131 -1.42 11.37 8.79
N GLU A 132 -0.36 11.51 8.02
CA GLU A 132 1.03 11.58 8.52
C GLU A 132 1.42 12.96 9.08
N GLN A 133 0.62 13.98 8.78
CA GLN A 133 0.86 15.32 9.30
C GLN A 133 0.55 15.37 10.80
N GLN A 134 1.55 15.79 11.57
CA GLN A 134 1.38 15.95 13.01
C GLN A 134 0.40 17.09 13.30
N LYS A 135 -0.58 16.82 14.16
CA LYS A 135 -1.47 17.83 14.72
C LYS A 135 -1.06 18.09 16.17
N LEU A 136 -0.70 19.32 16.48
CA LEU A 136 -0.33 19.74 17.84
C LEU A 136 -1.54 20.34 18.53
N PHE A 137 -1.85 19.87 19.72
CA PHE A 137 -2.84 20.44 20.61
C PHE A 137 -2.15 20.94 21.89
N THR A 138 -2.27 22.23 22.18
CA THR A 138 -1.75 22.82 23.42
C THR A 138 -2.77 22.78 24.55
N GLN A 139 -4.02 22.60 24.21
CA GLN A 139 -5.15 22.35 25.09
C GLN A 139 -5.99 21.23 24.46
N GLY A 140 -7.06 20.79 25.08
CA GLY A 140 -7.90 19.74 24.50
C GLY A 140 -8.24 19.99 23.03
N GLY A 141 -8.46 18.92 22.26
CA GLY A 141 -8.78 19.01 20.83
C GLY A 141 -9.41 17.71 20.32
N SER A 142 -9.94 17.75 19.12
CA SER A 142 -10.55 16.59 18.45
C SER A 142 -9.87 16.29 17.11
N ILE A 143 -9.77 15.02 16.80
CA ILE A 143 -9.32 14.53 15.50
C ILE A 143 -10.46 13.73 14.89
N ASN A 144 -10.93 14.15 13.74
CA ASN A 144 -11.92 13.39 12.98
C ASN A 144 -11.20 12.43 12.02
N ASN A 145 -11.64 11.16 12.02
CA ASN A 145 -11.22 10.21 11.00
C ASN A 145 -12.15 10.35 9.77
N PRO A 146 -11.66 10.80 8.62
CA PRO A 146 -12.49 11.00 7.44
C PRO A 146 -12.87 9.69 6.74
N THR A 147 -12.40 8.54 7.24
CA THR A 147 -12.62 7.23 6.62
C THR A 147 -13.62 6.40 7.39
N LEU A 148 -14.24 5.42 6.75
CA LEU A 148 -15.15 4.45 7.37
C LEU A 148 -14.44 3.37 8.18
N TYR A 149 -13.10 3.30 8.10
CA TYR A 149 -12.32 2.29 8.79
C TYR A 149 -11.74 2.82 10.10
N VAL A 150 -11.56 1.92 11.06
CA VAL A 150 -10.95 2.25 12.34
C VAL A 150 -9.52 2.75 12.12
N ALA A 151 -9.24 3.96 12.57
CA ALA A 151 -7.88 4.52 12.61
C ALA A 151 -7.24 4.23 13.97
N ARG A 152 -5.94 3.99 13.97
CA ARG A 152 -5.12 3.82 15.18
C ARG A 152 -4.06 4.91 15.21
N PRO A 153 -4.39 6.12 15.72
CA PRO A 153 -3.46 7.23 15.75
C PRO A 153 -2.32 6.97 16.74
N LEU A 154 -1.12 7.44 16.41
CA LEU A 154 -0.02 7.52 17.35
C LEU A 154 -0.12 8.86 18.11
N LEU A 155 -0.32 8.79 19.42
CA LEU A 155 -0.40 9.95 20.28
C LEU A 155 0.92 10.10 21.07
N ARG A 156 1.50 11.29 21.02
CA ARG A 156 2.65 11.66 21.83
C ARG A 156 2.23 12.76 22.78
N VAL A 157 2.35 12.51 24.09
CA VAL A 157 1.96 13.45 25.12
C VAL A 157 3.22 13.94 25.84
N TYR A 158 3.31 15.27 25.98
CA TYR A 158 4.41 15.93 26.70
C TYR A 158 3.81 16.74 27.84
N GLY A 159 4.32 16.55 29.04
CA GLY A 159 3.89 17.30 30.23
C GLY A 159 3.48 16.41 31.41
N ILE A 160 3.15 17.06 32.51
CA ILE A 160 2.71 16.43 33.78
C ILE A 160 1.21 16.67 33.92
N GLY A 161 0.43 15.62 34.14
CA GLY A 161 -1.01 15.75 34.33
C GLY A 161 -1.80 14.49 34.00
N LYS A 162 -3.14 14.62 34.03
CA LYS A 162 -4.06 13.58 33.58
C LYS A 162 -4.28 13.72 32.08
N PHE A 163 -4.21 12.62 31.38
CA PHE A 163 -4.49 12.55 29.96
C PHE A 163 -5.66 11.58 29.73
N ALA A 164 -6.67 12.04 29.01
CA ALA A 164 -7.84 11.26 28.69
C ALA A 164 -8.14 11.30 27.18
N ILE A 165 -8.60 10.20 26.61
CA ILE A 165 -9.11 10.10 25.25
C ILE A 165 -10.55 9.63 25.37
N ASN A 166 -11.49 10.38 24.78
CA ASN A 166 -12.93 10.07 24.82
C ASN A 166 -13.40 9.70 26.23
N ASP A 167 -13.05 10.52 27.23
CA ASP A 167 -13.34 10.34 28.65
C ASP A 167 -12.61 9.19 29.37
N ASP A 168 -11.90 8.35 28.63
CA ASP A 168 -11.05 7.30 29.24
C ASP A 168 -9.68 7.86 29.64
N VAL A 169 -9.28 7.68 30.90
CA VAL A 169 -7.96 8.05 31.41
C VAL A 169 -6.92 7.05 30.92
N VAL A 170 -6.09 7.44 29.96
CA VAL A 170 -5.17 6.53 29.28
C VAL A 170 -3.78 6.46 29.95
N ALA A 171 -3.32 7.53 30.56
CA ALA A 171 -2.03 7.54 31.27
C ALA A 171 -1.95 8.61 32.35
N ARG A 172 -1.20 8.30 33.41
CA ARG A 172 -0.66 9.29 34.35
C ARG A 172 0.84 9.29 34.11
N PRO A 173 1.45 10.31 33.48
CA PRO A 173 2.90 10.39 33.45
C PRO A 173 3.43 10.44 34.90
N LYS A 174 4.37 9.57 35.18
CA LYS A 174 5.10 9.66 36.46
C LYS A 174 5.93 10.94 36.44
N ALA A 175 5.90 11.68 37.55
CA ALA A 175 6.78 12.81 37.79
C ALA A 175 8.24 12.36 37.83
#